data_4cd86fff1d8842fd1d9c852e650d841e
#
_entry.id   4cd86fff1d8842fd1d9c852e650d841e
#
_cell.length_a   1.000
_cell.length_b   1.000
_cell.length_c   1.000
_cell.angle_alpha   90.00
_cell.angle_beta   90.00
_cell.angle_gamma   90.00
#
_symmetry.space_group_name_H-M   'P 1'
#
loop_
_entity.id
_entity.type
_entity.pdbx_description
1 polymer ?
#
loop_
_entity_poly.entity_id
_entity_poly.type
_entity_poly.pdbx_seq_one_letter_code
_entity_poly.pdbx_strand_id
1 'polypeptide(L)'
;NFFQSEYYDFDPVLKLSDYNRLLELRKMPLLSLNDNEYYIVTNSKFAYEVEDNKDIETITVANKNLKLKGYDTKSYWNSITNTGRFVVVLPDKYVQGLEVSENHLIIDTKEDTDAELENKIKEDMQHQLVKVDENGEINDESYRVNVRGAEIEQQKAMVAIVVSLFMYIAFILISAVGTILAVQSLSDSTKYKYRYLTLRRLGINDKSLFKTIRKQLLILFCVPAISAILCSFVMMSSLNNVYQQILGDKHLYLMYFGLNLIIFFLIYSIYWIATYIGFKRNINEAS
;
A
#
# COMPACT_ATOMS: atom_id res chain seq x y z
N ASN A 1 31.77 -8.84 1.36
CA ASN A 1 30.39 -8.83 0.91
C ASN A 1 29.70 -10.07 1.51
N PHE A 2 28.95 -9.89 2.61
CA PHE A 2 28.27 -10.96 3.32
C PHE A 2 26.94 -11.31 2.65
N PHE A 3 26.33 -10.31 2.02
CA PHE A 3 25.09 -10.45 1.28
C PHE A 3 25.40 -10.26 -0.20
N GLN A 4 25.56 -11.35 -0.93
CA GLN A 4 25.79 -11.30 -2.37
C GLN A 4 24.63 -10.55 -3.03
N SER A 5 24.92 -9.36 -3.55
CA SER A 5 23.97 -8.54 -4.29
C SER A 5 24.59 -8.21 -5.64
N GLU A 6 23.78 -8.33 -6.70
CA GLU A 6 24.20 -7.92 -8.06
C GLU A 6 24.37 -6.39 -8.18
N TYR A 7 23.87 -5.63 -7.18
CA TYR A 7 23.79 -4.16 -7.22
C TYR A 7 24.80 -3.47 -6.30
N TYR A 8 25.43 -4.20 -5.36
CA TYR A 8 26.31 -3.59 -4.35
C TYR A 8 27.58 -4.44 -4.14
N ASP A 9 28.72 -3.82 -4.29
CA ASP A 9 30.03 -4.46 -4.09
C ASP A 9 30.47 -4.47 -2.62
N PHE A 10 29.73 -3.82 -1.73
CA PHE A 10 30.06 -3.68 -0.33
C PHE A 10 28.84 -3.81 0.59
N ASP A 11 29.07 -4.20 1.83
CA ASP A 11 28.06 -4.21 2.87
C ASP A 11 28.22 -2.95 3.72
N PRO A 12 27.15 -2.14 3.90
CA PRO A 12 27.22 -0.97 4.77
C PRO A 12 27.35 -1.39 6.23
N VAL A 13 28.30 -0.77 6.92
CA VAL A 13 28.58 -1.03 8.33
C VAL A 13 28.31 0.21 9.15
N LEU A 14 27.63 0.04 10.30
CA LEU A 14 27.32 1.09 11.26
C LEU A 14 27.97 0.79 12.61
N LYS A 15 28.51 1.80 13.27
CA LYS A 15 29.02 1.69 14.64
C LYS A 15 27.87 1.44 15.62
N LEU A 16 28.11 0.58 16.60
CA LEU A 16 27.15 0.35 17.68
C LEU A 16 26.80 1.65 18.42
N SER A 17 27.77 2.52 18.66
CA SER A 17 27.53 3.81 19.30
C SER A 17 26.60 4.71 18.49
N ASP A 18 26.75 4.76 17.15
CA ASP A 18 25.91 5.56 16.28
C ASP A 18 24.50 4.95 16.17
N TYR A 19 24.40 3.62 16.09
CA TYR A 19 23.10 2.94 16.15
C TYR A 19 22.36 3.20 17.46
N ASN A 20 23.06 3.15 18.59
CA ASN A 20 22.47 3.43 19.89
C ASN A 20 22.00 4.89 20.02
N ARG A 21 22.70 5.85 19.41
CA ARG A 21 22.21 7.23 19.33
C ARG A 21 20.88 7.34 18.57
N LEU A 22 20.70 6.55 17.49
CA LEU A 22 19.42 6.48 16.78
C LEU A 22 18.30 5.88 17.66
N LEU A 23 18.61 4.81 18.39
CA LEU A 23 17.68 4.19 19.32
C LEU A 23 17.27 5.15 20.43
N GLU A 24 18.23 5.89 20.98
CA GLU A 24 17.98 6.90 22.02
C GLU A 24 17.09 8.03 21.51
N LEU A 25 17.35 8.56 20.31
CA LEU A 25 16.51 9.56 19.64
C LEU A 25 15.07 9.07 19.50
N ARG A 26 14.89 7.78 19.22
CA ARG A 26 13.59 7.13 19.08
C ARG A 26 12.99 6.62 20.40
N LYS A 27 13.67 6.86 21.54
CA LYS A 27 13.26 6.38 22.88
C LYS A 27 13.08 4.86 22.92
N MET A 28 13.96 4.14 22.23
CA MET A 28 13.96 2.68 22.16
C MET A 28 15.06 2.09 23.06
N PRO A 29 14.91 0.83 23.49
CA PRO A 29 15.95 0.14 24.25
C PRO A 29 17.28 0.10 23.50
N LEU A 30 18.38 0.40 24.16
CA LEU A 30 19.71 0.37 23.57
C LEU A 30 20.15 -1.07 23.27
N LEU A 31 20.84 -1.25 22.16
CA LEU A 31 21.46 -2.51 21.78
C LEU A 31 22.80 -2.67 22.53
N SER A 32 23.01 -3.84 23.13
CA SER A 32 24.29 -4.23 23.71
C SER A 32 24.88 -5.35 22.86
N LEU A 33 26.12 -5.22 22.42
CA LEU A 33 26.86 -6.27 21.72
C LEU A 33 28.13 -6.63 22.50
N ASN A 34 28.38 -7.93 22.62
CA ASN A 34 29.68 -8.42 23.08
C ASN A 34 30.72 -8.27 21.96
N ASP A 35 31.98 -8.43 22.32
CA ASP A 35 33.11 -8.30 21.41
C ASP A 35 33.10 -9.26 20.20
N ASN A 36 32.38 -10.34 20.32
CA ASN A 36 32.25 -11.40 19.31
C ASN A 36 30.85 -11.47 18.72
N GLU A 37 30.05 -10.43 18.88
CA GLU A 37 28.69 -10.36 18.36
C GLU A 37 28.55 -9.24 17.32
N TYR A 38 27.57 -9.43 16.43
CA TYR A 38 27.12 -8.40 15.50
C TYR A 38 25.61 -8.42 15.38
N TYR A 39 25.04 -7.39 14.79
CA TYR A 39 23.58 -7.23 14.64
C TYR A 39 23.27 -6.75 13.22
N ILE A 40 22.09 -7.10 12.70
CA ILE A 40 21.63 -6.69 11.37
C ILE A 40 20.41 -5.78 11.50
N VAL A 41 20.45 -4.68 10.76
CA VAL A 41 19.28 -3.84 10.53
C VAL A 41 18.84 -4.00 9.08
N THR A 42 17.60 -4.41 8.86
CA THR A 42 17.05 -4.67 7.54
C THR A 42 15.63 -4.11 7.47
N ASN A 43 14.87 -4.47 6.48
CA ASN A 43 13.45 -4.17 6.42
C ASN A 43 12.62 -5.48 6.36
N SER A 44 11.32 -5.39 6.60
CA SER A 44 10.44 -6.55 6.65
C SER A 44 10.41 -7.38 5.35
N LYS A 45 10.74 -6.77 4.21
CA LYS A 45 10.79 -7.46 2.91
C LYS A 45 11.96 -8.42 2.80
N PHE A 46 13.07 -8.10 3.48
CA PHE A 46 14.31 -8.88 3.41
C PHE A 46 14.59 -9.67 4.70
N ALA A 47 13.70 -9.64 5.68
CA ALA A 47 13.86 -10.39 6.93
C ALA A 47 14.05 -11.89 6.68
N TYR A 48 13.36 -12.45 5.69
CA TYR A 48 13.49 -13.85 5.32
C TYR A 48 14.90 -14.22 4.85
N GLU A 49 15.63 -13.30 4.22
CA GLU A 49 17.03 -13.55 3.80
C GLU A 49 17.97 -13.67 5.02
N VAL A 50 17.63 -13.01 6.13
CA VAL A 50 18.37 -13.14 7.38
C VAL A 50 18.01 -14.44 8.10
N GLU A 51 16.75 -14.86 8.04
CA GLU A 51 16.27 -16.06 8.71
C GLU A 51 16.72 -17.35 8.00
N ASP A 52 16.72 -17.36 6.67
CA ASP A 52 17.01 -18.55 5.87
C ASP A 52 18.51 -18.74 5.55
N ASN A 53 19.31 -17.67 5.70
CA ASN A 53 20.73 -17.70 5.34
C ASN A 53 21.62 -18.12 6.52
N LYS A 54 22.05 -19.37 6.53
CA LYS A 54 22.97 -19.90 7.56
C LYS A 54 24.39 -19.33 7.48
N ASP A 55 24.79 -18.84 6.32
CA ASP A 55 26.16 -18.32 6.12
C ASP A 55 26.43 -17.05 6.91
N ILE A 56 25.35 -16.35 7.32
CA ILE A 56 25.44 -15.13 8.14
C ILE A 56 25.36 -15.41 9.66
N GLU A 57 25.19 -16.64 10.11
CA GLU A 57 25.23 -16.93 11.54
C GLU A 57 26.58 -16.53 12.15
N THR A 58 27.65 -16.62 11.34
CA THR A 58 29.00 -16.20 11.76
C THR A 58 29.73 -15.54 10.59
N ILE A 59 30.12 -14.27 10.79
CA ILE A 59 30.89 -13.52 9.82
C ILE A 59 32.32 -13.29 10.33
N THR A 60 33.27 -13.16 9.42
CA THR A 60 34.68 -12.86 9.78
C THR A 60 34.98 -11.40 9.50
N VAL A 61 35.29 -10.64 10.55
CA VAL A 61 35.69 -9.24 10.48
C VAL A 61 37.01 -9.06 11.16
N ALA A 62 37.99 -8.44 10.48
CA ALA A 62 39.35 -8.22 11.01
C ALA A 62 40.01 -9.50 11.64
N ASN A 63 39.87 -10.64 10.93
CA ASN A 63 40.35 -11.96 11.36
C ASN A 63 39.70 -12.50 12.67
N LYS A 64 38.53 -12.01 13.02
CA LYS A 64 37.74 -12.53 14.15
C LYS A 64 36.38 -12.95 13.67
N ASN A 65 35.92 -14.06 14.23
CA ASN A 65 34.56 -14.56 13.95
C ASN A 65 33.58 -13.88 14.90
N LEU A 66 32.59 -13.22 14.31
CA LEU A 66 31.49 -12.57 15.01
C LEU A 66 30.21 -13.37 14.77
N LYS A 67 29.47 -13.61 15.83
CA LYS A 67 28.20 -14.34 15.80
C LYS A 67 27.04 -13.37 15.71
N LEU A 68 26.03 -13.71 14.89
CA LEU A 68 24.80 -12.94 14.80
C LEU A 68 24.03 -13.01 16.14
N LYS A 69 23.80 -11.85 16.74
CA LYS A 69 22.98 -11.72 17.96
C LYS A 69 21.49 -11.67 17.64
N GLY A 70 21.14 -11.07 16.51
CA GLY A 70 19.78 -10.89 16.06
C GLY A 70 19.67 -9.83 14.99
N TYR A 71 18.45 -9.50 14.62
CA TYR A 71 18.18 -8.47 13.61
C TYR A 71 16.95 -7.62 13.99
N ASP A 72 16.84 -6.45 13.38
CA ASP A 72 15.66 -5.58 13.47
C ASP A 72 15.19 -5.20 12.06
N THR A 73 13.87 -5.12 11.91
CA THR A 73 13.22 -4.75 10.65
C THR A 73 12.66 -3.33 10.65
N LYS A 74 12.88 -2.59 11.72
CA LYS A 74 12.41 -1.21 11.83
C LYS A 74 13.35 -0.27 11.10
N SER A 75 12.78 0.57 10.23
CA SER A 75 13.54 1.64 9.61
C SER A 75 13.72 2.80 10.58
N TYR A 76 14.96 3.15 10.87
CA TYR A 76 15.32 4.26 11.76
C TYR A 76 15.66 5.54 11.02
N TRP A 77 15.85 5.48 9.72
CA TRP A 77 16.08 6.60 8.82
C TRP A 77 15.09 6.57 7.66
N ASN A 78 14.76 7.76 7.16
CA ASN A 78 13.76 7.92 6.12
C ASN A 78 14.29 7.65 4.70
N SER A 79 15.55 7.27 4.55
CA SER A 79 16.09 6.99 3.23
C SER A 79 15.56 5.66 2.71
N ILE A 80 14.62 5.73 1.81
CA ILE A 80 14.10 4.57 1.08
C ILE A 80 15.17 4.01 0.13
N THR A 81 16.20 4.79 -0.16
CA THR A 81 16.91 4.61 -1.39
C THR A 81 18.24 3.90 -1.28
N ASN A 82 18.95 3.86 -0.13
CA ASN A 82 20.34 3.57 -0.40
C ASN A 82 21.19 2.84 0.60
N THR A 83 20.69 2.45 1.69
CA THR A 83 21.49 1.63 2.60
C THR A 83 21.43 0.15 2.27
N GLY A 84 21.11 -0.19 1.04
CA GLY A 84 21.03 -1.57 0.67
C GLY A 84 19.93 -2.33 1.41
N ARG A 85 19.93 -3.63 1.25
CA ARG A 85 18.98 -4.52 1.93
C ARG A 85 19.27 -4.64 3.42
N PHE A 86 20.53 -4.44 3.81
CA PHE A 86 21.02 -4.72 5.14
C PHE A 86 22.05 -3.67 5.58
N VAL A 87 22.06 -3.38 6.86
CA VAL A 87 23.14 -2.63 7.53
C VAL A 87 23.67 -3.50 8.67
N VAL A 88 24.96 -3.71 8.68
CA VAL A 88 25.62 -4.52 9.69
C VAL A 88 26.08 -3.60 10.83
N VAL A 89 25.55 -3.82 12.04
CA VAL A 89 25.96 -3.08 13.23
C VAL A 89 27.08 -3.85 13.93
N LEU A 90 28.21 -3.21 14.07
CA LEU A 90 29.41 -3.79 14.70
C LEU A 90 29.83 -2.99 15.96
N PRO A 91 30.47 -3.65 16.92
CA PRO A 91 31.16 -2.93 17.98
C PRO A 91 32.17 -1.94 17.41
N ASP A 92 32.26 -0.74 17.97
CA ASP A 92 33.01 0.43 17.45
C ASP A 92 34.44 0.11 17.06
N LYS A 93 35.10 -0.77 17.81
CA LYS A 93 36.51 -1.16 17.58
C LYS A 93 36.75 -1.81 16.20
N TYR A 94 35.72 -2.45 15.60
CA TYR A 94 35.87 -3.07 14.28
C TYR A 94 35.61 -2.11 13.13
N VAL A 95 35.07 -0.94 13.42
CA VAL A 95 34.78 0.11 12.44
C VAL A 95 35.81 1.21 12.46
N GLN A 96 36.66 1.26 13.50
CA GLN A 96 37.74 2.21 13.59
C GLN A 96 38.77 1.98 12.47
N GLY A 97 39.05 3.02 11.69
CA GLY A 97 40.02 2.97 10.58
C GLY A 97 39.41 2.56 9.22
N LEU A 98 38.11 2.24 9.16
CA LEU A 98 37.42 2.13 7.87
C LEU A 98 37.14 3.52 7.30
N GLU A 99 37.23 3.64 5.99
CA GLU A 99 36.84 4.85 5.29
C GLU A 99 35.33 5.09 5.43
N VAL A 100 34.97 6.35 5.71
CA VAL A 100 33.57 6.74 5.87
C VAL A 100 32.97 6.93 4.47
N SER A 101 32.03 6.09 4.09
CA SER A 101 31.32 6.20 2.81
C SER A 101 30.21 7.26 2.86
N GLU A 102 29.47 7.32 3.96
CA GLU A 102 28.34 8.23 4.11
C GLU A 102 28.25 8.78 5.54
N ASN A 103 27.85 10.05 5.66
CA ASN A 103 27.53 10.67 6.93
C ASN A 103 26.04 10.99 6.97
N HIS A 104 25.34 10.51 8.00
CA HIS A 104 23.92 10.77 8.19
C HIS A 104 23.69 11.72 9.36
N LEU A 105 23.03 12.85 9.10
CA LEU A 105 22.52 13.75 10.14
C LEU A 105 21.01 13.52 10.27
N ILE A 106 20.58 13.02 11.41
CA ILE A 106 19.17 12.75 11.70
C ILE A 106 18.71 13.75 12.76
N ILE A 107 17.66 14.50 12.44
CA ILE A 107 17.09 15.52 13.33
C ILE A 107 15.62 15.15 13.58
N ASP A 108 15.25 15.04 14.83
CA ASP A 108 13.85 14.90 15.25
C ASP A 108 13.31 16.29 15.63
N THR A 109 12.25 16.71 14.92
CA THR A 109 11.64 18.03 15.12
C THR A 109 10.47 17.95 16.10
N LYS A 110 10.20 19.03 16.83
CA LYS A 110 9.07 19.12 17.78
C LYS A 110 7.73 19.28 17.06
N GLU A 111 7.75 19.87 15.88
CA GLU A 111 6.59 20.15 15.05
C GLU A 111 6.66 19.34 13.76
N ASP A 112 5.51 19.12 13.14
CA ASP A 112 5.44 18.47 11.83
C ASP A 112 6.17 19.31 10.79
N THR A 113 6.86 18.64 9.89
CA THR A 113 7.61 19.25 8.79
C THR A 113 6.81 19.18 7.49
N ASP A 114 7.15 20.04 6.53
CA ASP A 114 6.51 20.14 5.22
C ASP A 114 7.53 20.15 4.07
N ALA A 115 7.03 20.24 2.86
CA ALA A 115 7.86 20.32 1.65
C ALA A 115 8.58 21.67 1.52
N GLU A 116 8.06 22.75 2.11
CA GLU A 116 8.70 24.07 2.09
C GLU A 116 10.00 24.06 2.88
N LEU A 117 10.00 23.39 4.04
CA LEU A 117 11.22 23.20 4.83
C LEU A 117 12.30 22.42 4.05
N GLU A 118 11.90 21.36 3.33
CA GLU A 118 12.84 20.59 2.50
C GLU A 118 13.49 21.46 1.42
N ASN A 119 12.70 22.24 0.70
CA ASN A 119 13.20 23.12 -0.34
C ASN A 119 14.15 24.17 0.23
N LYS A 120 13.80 24.77 1.37
CA LYS A 120 14.65 25.77 2.03
C LYS A 120 15.99 25.16 2.48
N ILE A 121 15.99 23.96 3.06
CA ILE A 121 17.23 23.28 3.43
C ILE A 121 18.06 22.96 2.19
N LYS A 122 17.44 22.50 1.09
CA LYS A 122 18.13 22.23 -0.17
C LYS A 122 18.80 23.49 -0.75
N GLU A 123 18.08 24.61 -0.76
CA GLU A 123 18.64 25.89 -1.21
C GLU A 123 19.82 26.33 -0.36
N ASP A 124 19.69 26.30 0.97
CA ASP A 124 20.76 26.67 1.88
C ASP A 124 21.98 25.76 1.74
N MET A 125 21.78 24.45 1.57
CA MET A 125 22.86 23.49 1.38
C MET A 125 23.50 23.59 0.00
N GLN A 126 22.75 23.87 -1.04
CA GLN A 126 23.26 24.09 -2.38
C GLN A 126 24.25 25.25 -2.41
N HIS A 127 23.99 26.31 -1.66
CA HIS A 127 24.93 27.44 -1.53
C HIS A 127 26.20 27.12 -0.73
N GLN A 128 26.17 26.15 0.18
CA GLN A 128 27.28 25.84 1.08
C GLN A 128 28.14 24.64 0.65
N LEU A 129 27.54 23.65 -0.05
CA LEU A 129 28.15 22.34 -0.28
C LEU A 129 28.34 21.98 -1.76
N VAL A 130 27.95 22.87 -2.68
CA VAL A 130 28.13 22.61 -4.12
C VAL A 130 29.63 22.51 -4.42
N LYS A 131 30.11 21.31 -4.65
CA LYS A 131 31.40 21.06 -5.26
C LYS A 131 31.21 21.04 -6.76
N VAL A 132 31.75 22.02 -7.44
CA VAL A 132 31.87 22.02 -8.89
C VAL A 132 33.06 21.10 -9.22
N ASP A 133 32.83 20.10 -10.07
CA ASP A 133 33.89 19.21 -10.51
C ASP A 133 34.91 19.97 -11.42
N GLU A 134 36.02 19.32 -11.81
CA GLU A 134 37.05 19.91 -12.67
C GLU A 134 36.50 20.33 -14.05
N ASN A 135 35.33 19.87 -14.45
CA ASN A 135 34.64 20.20 -15.71
C ASN A 135 33.61 21.31 -15.57
N GLY A 136 33.40 21.81 -14.35
CA GLY A 136 32.40 22.83 -14.07
C GLY A 136 30.99 22.29 -13.90
N GLU A 137 30.80 20.96 -13.83
CA GLU A 137 29.52 20.34 -13.56
C GLU A 137 29.24 20.27 -12.06
N ILE A 138 28.03 20.60 -11.68
CA ILE A 138 27.56 20.53 -10.31
C ILE A 138 27.34 19.06 -9.95
N ASN A 139 28.15 18.53 -9.05
CA ASN A 139 27.94 17.19 -8.53
C ASN A 139 26.82 17.22 -7.48
N ASP A 140 25.60 17.05 -7.94
CA ASP A 140 24.36 17.11 -7.12
C ASP A 140 24.20 15.85 -6.23
N GLU A 141 25.07 14.86 -6.39
CA GLU A 141 25.03 13.62 -5.60
C GLU A 141 25.74 13.73 -4.24
N SER A 142 26.39 14.87 -3.96
CA SER A 142 27.19 15.04 -2.75
C SER A 142 26.39 15.08 -1.44
N TYR A 143 25.09 15.38 -1.50
CA TYR A 143 24.21 15.37 -0.32
C TYR A 143 22.76 15.07 -0.70
N ARG A 144 22.02 14.51 0.25
CA ARG A 144 20.58 14.30 0.15
C ARG A 144 19.87 14.89 1.34
N VAL A 145 18.81 15.59 1.09
CA VAL A 145 17.90 16.13 2.11
C VAL A 145 16.57 15.42 1.98
N ASN A 146 16.16 14.76 3.04
CA ASN A 146 14.86 14.10 3.12
C ASN A 146 14.11 14.65 4.32
N VAL A 147 13.00 15.30 4.08
CA VAL A 147 12.13 15.82 5.13
C VAL A 147 10.87 14.97 5.19
N ARG A 148 10.57 14.45 6.38
CA ARG A 148 9.45 13.53 6.59
C ARG A 148 8.12 14.05 6.06
N GLY A 149 7.82 15.33 6.27
CA GLY A 149 6.59 15.95 5.79
C GLY A 149 6.49 15.96 4.27
N ALA A 150 7.56 16.34 3.59
CA ALA A 150 7.64 16.32 2.12
C ALA A 150 7.46 14.91 1.55
N GLU A 151 8.11 13.92 2.14
CA GLU A 151 7.94 12.52 1.75
C GLU A 151 6.51 12.03 1.92
N ILE A 152 5.86 12.37 3.03
CA ILE A 152 4.46 12.03 3.28
C ILE A 152 3.53 12.70 2.26
N GLU A 153 3.76 13.97 1.95
CA GLU A 153 2.97 14.70 0.94
C GLU A 153 3.13 14.09 -0.46
N GLN A 154 4.35 13.78 -0.85
CA GLN A 154 4.64 13.15 -2.14
C GLN A 154 3.99 11.76 -2.24
N GLN A 155 4.09 10.95 -1.19
CA GLN A 155 3.45 9.64 -1.16
C GLN A 155 1.92 9.75 -1.20
N LYS A 156 1.32 10.69 -0.46
CA LYS A 156 -0.13 10.95 -0.50
C LYS A 156 -0.58 11.35 -1.90
N ALA A 157 0.16 12.23 -2.58
CA ALA A 157 -0.14 12.64 -3.94
C ALA A 157 -0.09 11.47 -4.93
N MET A 158 0.97 10.64 -4.86
CA MET A 158 1.10 9.45 -5.71
C MET A 158 -0.03 8.45 -5.47
N VAL A 159 -0.33 8.14 -4.21
CA VAL A 159 -1.44 7.25 -3.84
C VAL A 159 -2.78 7.82 -4.31
N ALA A 160 -3.02 9.13 -4.18
CA ALA A 160 -4.25 9.77 -4.63
C ALA A 160 -4.45 9.63 -6.15
N ILE A 161 -3.39 9.77 -6.95
CA ILE A 161 -3.43 9.58 -8.41
C ILE A 161 -3.81 8.12 -8.74
N VAL A 162 -3.14 7.15 -8.12
CA VAL A 162 -3.41 5.73 -8.36
C VAL A 162 -4.83 5.36 -7.94
N VAL A 163 -5.25 5.80 -6.76
CA VAL A 163 -6.62 5.55 -6.25
C VAL A 163 -7.67 6.18 -7.16
N SER A 164 -7.47 7.43 -7.63
CA SER A 164 -8.41 8.09 -8.53
C SER A 164 -8.55 7.35 -9.85
N LEU A 165 -7.46 6.82 -10.40
CA LEU A 165 -7.48 6.01 -11.61
C LEU A 165 -8.31 4.72 -11.41
N PHE A 166 -8.06 3.98 -10.32
CA PHE A 166 -8.83 2.79 -10.02
C PHE A 166 -10.30 3.07 -9.74
N MET A 167 -10.61 4.16 -9.06
CA MET A 167 -12.00 4.61 -8.83
C MET A 167 -12.70 4.92 -10.17
N TYR A 168 -12.03 5.58 -11.10
CA TYR A 168 -12.57 5.86 -12.43
C TYR A 168 -12.86 4.56 -13.20
N ILE A 169 -11.93 3.63 -13.24
CA ILE A 169 -12.12 2.31 -13.86
C ILE A 169 -13.28 1.56 -13.22
N ALA A 170 -13.35 1.53 -11.88
CA ALA A 170 -14.44 0.87 -11.16
C ALA A 170 -15.80 1.49 -11.52
N PHE A 171 -15.90 2.81 -11.64
CA PHE A 171 -17.11 3.51 -12.03
C PHE A 171 -17.58 3.14 -13.44
N ILE A 172 -16.65 3.05 -14.39
CA ILE A 172 -16.94 2.60 -15.76
C ILE A 172 -17.46 1.15 -15.76
N LEU A 173 -16.77 0.26 -15.02
CA LEU A 173 -17.16 -1.15 -14.96
C LEU A 173 -18.54 -1.35 -14.32
N ILE A 174 -18.83 -0.67 -13.21
CA ILE A 174 -20.15 -0.73 -12.54
C ILE A 174 -21.24 -0.22 -13.49
N SER A 175 -20.98 0.88 -14.20
CA SER A 175 -21.92 1.47 -15.16
C SER A 175 -22.15 0.52 -16.33
N ALA A 176 -21.11 -0.10 -16.87
CA ALA A 176 -21.22 -1.09 -17.95
C ALA A 176 -22.05 -2.31 -17.52
N VAL A 177 -21.77 -2.89 -16.36
CA VAL A 177 -22.51 -4.04 -15.82
C VAL A 177 -23.97 -3.66 -15.56
N GLY A 178 -24.22 -2.51 -14.94
CA GLY A 178 -25.58 -2.01 -14.70
C GLY A 178 -26.37 -1.83 -16.00
N THR A 179 -25.73 -1.27 -17.02
CA THR A 179 -26.35 -1.09 -18.35
C THR A 179 -26.65 -2.42 -19.03
N ILE A 180 -25.73 -3.39 -18.98
CA ILE A 180 -25.93 -4.72 -19.55
C ILE A 180 -27.13 -5.41 -18.87
N LEU A 181 -27.17 -5.39 -17.54
CA LEU A 181 -28.30 -5.98 -16.79
C LEU A 181 -29.64 -5.29 -17.10
N ALA A 182 -29.62 -3.95 -17.24
CA ALA A 182 -30.81 -3.20 -17.59
C ALA A 182 -31.30 -3.55 -19.00
N VAL A 183 -30.41 -3.59 -20.00
CA VAL A 183 -30.76 -3.95 -21.39
C VAL A 183 -31.26 -5.39 -21.46
N GLN A 184 -30.59 -6.33 -20.80
CA GLN A 184 -31.05 -7.73 -20.72
C GLN A 184 -32.45 -7.85 -20.10
N SER A 185 -32.66 -7.15 -18.99
CA SER A 185 -33.95 -7.14 -18.32
C SER A 185 -35.07 -6.54 -19.16
N LEU A 186 -34.81 -5.43 -19.89
CA LEU A 186 -35.77 -4.83 -20.80
C LEU A 186 -36.07 -5.74 -22.01
N SER A 187 -35.05 -6.41 -22.55
CA SER A 187 -35.23 -7.42 -23.60
C SER A 187 -36.10 -8.56 -23.11
N ASP A 188 -35.88 -9.07 -21.93
CA ASP A 188 -36.70 -10.12 -21.31
C ASP A 188 -38.15 -9.62 -21.06
N SER A 189 -38.32 -8.36 -20.66
CA SER A 189 -39.67 -7.80 -20.49
C SER A 189 -40.47 -7.80 -21.78
N THR A 190 -39.86 -7.50 -22.91
CA THR A 190 -40.46 -7.54 -24.24
C THR A 190 -40.81 -8.99 -24.64
N LYS A 191 -39.87 -9.91 -24.38
CA LYS A 191 -40.04 -11.36 -24.69
C LYS A 191 -41.19 -12.02 -23.93
N TYR A 192 -41.36 -11.64 -22.68
CA TYR A 192 -42.41 -12.21 -21.81
C TYR A 192 -43.67 -11.37 -21.74
N LYS A 193 -43.76 -10.27 -22.48
CA LYS A 193 -44.92 -9.35 -22.52
C LYS A 193 -46.24 -10.09 -22.70
N TYR A 194 -46.31 -10.96 -23.69
CA TYR A 194 -47.53 -11.76 -23.97
C TYR A 194 -47.90 -12.70 -22.82
N ARG A 195 -46.91 -13.28 -22.14
CA ARG A 195 -47.15 -14.13 -20.95
C ARG A 195 -47.81 -13.35 -19.83
N TYR A 196 -47.33 -12.14 -19.57
CA TYR A 196 -47.89 -11.29 -18.53
C TYR A 196 -49.30 -10.80 -18.88
N LEU A 197 -49.57 -10.49 -20.16
CA LEU A 197 -50.91 -10.17 -20.66
C LEU A 197 -51.90 -11.35 -20.52
N THR A 198 -51.47 -12.56 -20.82
CA THR A 198 -52.28 -13.78 -20.64
C THR A 198 -52.60 -14.00 -19.17
N LEU A 199 -51.63 -13.85 -18.26
CA LEU A 199 -51.84 -13.97 -16.81
C LEU A 199 -52.85 -12.91 -16.30
N ARG A 200 -52.80 -11.69 -16.82
CA ARG A 200 -53.73 -10.61 -16.50
C ARG A 200 -55.16 -10.94 -16.97
N ARG A 201 -55.30 -11.51 -18.19
CA ARG A 201 -56.57 -11.98 -18.73
C ARG A 201 -57.18 -13.16 -17.93
N LEU A 202 -56.33 -13.96 -17.31
CA LEU A 202 -56.73 -15.05 -16.40
C LEU A 202 -57.12 -14.56 -14.98
N GLY A 203 -57.16 -13.23 -14.77
CA GLY A 203 -57.62 -12.63 -13.51
C GLY A 203 -56.54 -12.48 -12.44
N ILE A 204 -55.26 -12.61 -12.78
CA ILE A 204 -54.18 -12.38 -11.81
C ILE A 204 -54.09 -10.89 -11.52
N ASN A 205 -54.12 -10.54 -10.23
CA ASN A 205 -54.01 -9.16 -9.77
C ASN A 205 -52.67 -8.55 -10.12
N ASP A 206 -52.66 -7.32 -10.62
CA ASP A 206 -51.46 -6.54 -10.95
C ASP A 206 -50.44 -6.48 -9.82
N LYS A 207 -50.89 -6.40 -8.55
CA LYS A 207 -49.97 -6.42 -7.40
C LYS A 207 -49.14 -7.71 -7.33
N SER A 208 -49.76 -8.86 -7.62
CA SER A 208 -49.07 -10.16 -7.61
C SER A 208 -48.08 -10.28 -8.79
N LEU A 209 -48.48 -9.75 -9.95
CA LEU A 209 -47.66 -9.71 -11.15
C LEU A 209 -46.38 -8.87 -10.90
N PHE A 210 -46.52 -7.64 -10.43
CA PHE A 210 -45.37 -6.76 -10.14
C PHE A 210 -44.52 -7.28 -8.99
N LYS A 211 -45.07 -7.98 -8.01
CA LYS A 211 -44.31 -8.67 -6.97
C LYS A 211 -43.38 -9.74 -7.53
N THR A 212 -43.89 -10.51 -8.52
CA THR A 212 -43.12 -11.56 -9.20
C THR A 212 -41.97 -10.95 -10.02
N ILE A 213 -42.28 -9.89 -10.78
CA ILE A 213 -41.26 -9.15 -11.56
C ILE A 213 -40.15 -8.61 -10.65
N ARG A 214 -40.54 -7.98 -9.53
CA ARG A 214 -39.57 -7.46 -8.57
C ARG A 214 -38.65 -8.55 -8.01
N LYS A 215 -39.20 -9.74 -7.69
CA LYS A 215 -38.41 -10.87 -7.22
C LYS A 215 -37.43 -11.38 -8.29
N GLN A 216 -37.92 -11.49 -9.54
CA GLN A 216 -37.09 -11.93 -10.65
C GLN A 216 -35.94 -10.97 -10.91
N LEU A 217 -36.18 -9.65 -10.95
CA LEU A 217 -35.17 -8.64 -11.09
C LEU A 217 -34.17 -8.64 -9.90
N LEU A 218 -34.71 -8.83 -8.69
CA LEU A 218 -33.87 -8.88 -7.51
C LEU A 218 -32.87 -10.04 -7.57
N ILE A 219 -33.31 -11.23 -7.99
CA ILE A 219 -32.45 -12.39 -8.19
C ILE A 219 -31.37 -12.08 -9.26
N LEU A 220 -31.79 -11.52 -10.41
CA LEU A 220 -30.88 -11.19 -11.50
C LEU A 220 -29.79 -10.22 -11.09
N PHE A 221 -30.10 -9.25 -10.23
CA PHE A 221 -29.14 -8.27 -9.73
C PHE A 221 -28.35 -8.79 -8.52
N CYS A 222 -28.96 -9.53 -7.60
CA CYS A 222 -28.29 -9.99 -6.39
C CYS A 222 -27.26 -11.07 -6.64
N VAL A 223 -27.48 -11.99 -7.57
CA VAL A 223 -26.53 -13.10 -7.81
C VAL A 223 -25.13 -12.59 -8.19
N PRO A 224 -24.96 -11.73 -9.21
CA PRO A 224 -23.62 -11.19 -9.54
C PRO A 224 -23.08 -10.28 -8.43
N ALA A 225 -23.92 -9.53 -7.73
CA ALA A 225 -23.47 -8.67 -6.64
C ALA A 225 -22.92 -9.49 -5.46
N ILE A 226 -23.61 -10.54 -5.04
CA ILE A 226 -23.17 -11.42 -3.95
C ILE A 226 -21.87 -12.12 -4.33
N SER A 227 -21.75 -12.64 -5.55
CA SER A 227 -20.51 -13.29 -6.00
C SER A 227 -19.32 -12.32 -6.01
N ALA A 228 -19.52 -11.09 -6.48
CA ALA A 228 -18.50 -10.05 -6.47
C ALA A 228 -18.05 -9.66 -5.04
N ILE A 229 -19.00 -9.52 -4.11
CA ILE A 229 -18.72 -9.21 -2.71
C ILE A 229 -17.94 -10.35 -2.05
N LEU A 230 -18.32 -11.61 -2.28
CA LEU A 230 -17.61 -12.76 -1.74
C LEU A 230 -16.18 -12.85 -2.27
N CYS A 231 -15.99 -12.70 -3.59
CA CYS A 231 -14.64 -12.67 -4.18
C CYS A 231 -13.80 -11.52 -3.62
N SER A 232 -14.36 -10.33 -3.51
CA SER A 232 -13.69 -9.18 -2.92
C SER A 232 -13.31 -9.43 -1.47
N PHE A 233 -14.20 -10.00 -0.68
CA PHE A 233 -13.93 -10.32 0.73
C PHE A 233 -12.78 -11.32 0.90
N VAL A 234 -12.76 -12.39 0.08
CA VAL A 234 -11.67 -13.39 0.10
C VAL A 234 -10.34 -12.74 -0.28
N MET A 235 -10.30 -11.99 -1.38
CA MET A 235 -9.10 -11.30 -1.84
C MET A 235 -8.57 -10.33 -0.79
N MET A 236 -9.47 -9.57 -0.21
CA MET A 236 -9.15 -8.59 0.80
C MET A 236 -8.68 -9.24 2.11
N SER A 237 -9.28 -10.35 2.53
CA SER A 237 -8.84 -11.11 3.70
C SER A 237 -7.40 -11.63 3.55
N SER A 238 -7.02 -12.04 2.34
CA SER A 238 -5.65 -12.49 2.06
C SER A 238 -4.62 -11.35 2.16
N LEU A 239 -5.00 -10.14 1.76
CA LEU A 239 -4.13 -8.96 1.84
C LEU A 239 -4.10 -8.32 3.25
N ASN A 240 -5.06 -8.64 4.11
CA ASN A 240 -5.19 -8.03 5.42
C ASN A 240 -3.92 -8.18 6.29
N ASN A 241 -3.26 -9.34 6.23
CA ASN A 241 -2.03 -9.59 7.00
C ASN A 241 -0.89 -8.64 6.59
N VAL A 242 -0.77 -8.37 5.29
CA VAL A 242 0.22 -7.43 4.76
C VAL A 242 -0.09 -5.99 5.19
N TYR A 243 -1.35 -5.60 5.12
CA TYR A 243 -1.78 -4.27 5.55
C TYR A 243 -1.67 -4.05 7.05
N GLN A 244 -1.91 -5.06 7.88
CA GLN A 244 -1.71 -4.98 9.33
C GLN A 244 -0.26 -4.73 9.71
N GLN A 245 0.69 -5.33 8.99
CA GLN A 245 2.11 -5.09 9.22
C GLN A 245 2.54 -3.66 8.87
N ILE A 246 1.90 -3.05 7.86
CA ILE A 246 2.23 -1.70 7.38
C ILE A 246 1.52 -0.62 8.19
N LEU A 247 0.24 -0.79 8.50
CA LEU A 247 -0.62 0.23 9.10
C LEU A 247 -0.78 0.10 10.62
N GLY A 248 -0.43 -1.06 11.19
CA GLY A 248 -0.52 -1.31 12.63
C GLY A 248 -1.95 -1.41 13.19
N ASP A 249 -2.98 -1.15 12.40
CA ASP A 249 -4.38 -1.14 12.84
C ASP A 249 -5.20 -2.23 12.12
N LYS A 250 -5.81 -3.11 12.91
CA LYS A 250 -6.63 -4.24 12.43
C LYS A 250 -8.01 -3.83 11.90
N HIS A 251 -8.52 -2.67 12.30
CA HIS A 251 -9.90 -2.27 12.07
C HIS A 251 -10.08 -1.31 10.88
N LEU A 252 -9.06 -0.52 10.56
CA LEU A 252 -9.07 0.46 9.46
C LEU A 252 -9.51 -0.17 8.14
N TYR A 253 -9.01 -1.34 7.86
CA TYR A 253 -9.29 -2.09 6.66
C TYR A 253 -10.76 -2.49 6.52
N LEU A 254 -11.35 -3.03 7.58
CA LEU A 254 -12.76 -3.43 7.59
C LEU A 254 -13.69 -2.22 7.43
N MET A 255 -13.33 -1.09 8.02
CA MET A 255 -14.05 0.17 7.89
C MET A 255 -14.08 0.66 6.44
N TYR A 256 -12.94 0.69 5.75
CA TYR A 256 -12.86 1.10 4.35
C TYR A 256 -13.58 0.12 3.42
N PHE A 257 -13.52 -1.18 3.70
CA PHE A 257 -14.29 -2.18 2.95
C PHE A 257 -15.79 -1.93 3.10
N GLY A 258 -16.27 -1.68 4.32
CA GLY A 258 -17.66 -1.33 4.58
C GLY A 258 -18.12 -0.06 3.85
N LEU A 259 -17.29 0.98 3.83
CA LEU A 259 -17.57 2.22 3.09
C LEU A 259 -17.71 1.97 1.58
N ASN A 260 -16.80 1.19 1.00
CA ASN A 260 -16.86 0.81 -0.41
C ASN A 260 -18.13 0.00 -0.74
N LEU A 261 -18.54 -0.90 0.14
CA LEU A 261 -19.81 -1.64 -0.03
C LEU A 261 -21.02 -0.70 -0.04
N ILE A 262 -21.06 0.31 0.83
CA ILE A 262 -22.14 1.30 0.85
C ILE A 262 -22.22 2.04 -0.48
N ILE A 263 -21.10 2.53 -1.00
CA ILE A 263 -21.04 3.23 -2.29
C ILE A 263 -21.49 2.31 -3.42
N PHE A 264 -21.01 1.06 -3.43
CA PHE A 264 -21.42 0.05 -4.41
C PHE A 264 -22.92 -0.17 -4.38
N PHE A 265 -23.53 -0.39 -3.21
CA PHE A 265 -24.96 -0.61 -3.09
C PHE A 265 -25.80 0.61 -3.49
N LEU A 266 -25.33 1.83 -3.22
CA LEU A 266 -26.02 3.04 -3.67
C LEU A 266 -26.11 3.09 -5.20
N ILE A 267 -24.99 2.94 -5.90
CA ILE A 267 -24.96 2.97 -7.36
C ILE A 267 -25.77 1.83 -7.95
N TYR A 268 -25.59 0.63 -7.42
CA TYR A 268 -26.26 -0.57 -7.91
C TYR A 268 -27.77 -0.52 -7.73
N SER A 269 -28.23 0.09 -6.63
CA SER A 269 -29.65 0.32 -6.36
C SER A 269 -30.29 1.27 -7.37
N ILE A 270 -29.57 2.30 -7.82
CA ILE A 270 -30.05 3.23 -8.87
C ILE A 270 -30.34 2.45 -10.15
N TYR A 271 -29.43 1.59 -10.59
CA TYR A 271 -29.65 0.76 -11.78
C TYR A 271 -30.81 -0.21 -11.61
N TRP A 272 -30.94 -0.84 -10.45
CA TRP A 272 -32.06 -1.72 -10.16
C TRP A 272 -33.41 -1.00 -10.22
N ILE A 273 -33.50 0.20 -9.61
CA ILE A 273 -34.72 1.02 -9.61
C ILE A 273 -35.05 1.45 -11.05
N ALA A 274 -34.08 1.96 -11.80
CA ALA A 274 -34.29 2.37 -13.19
C ALA A 274 -34.79 1.20 -14.06
N THR A 275 -34.18 0.02 -13.89
CA THR A 275 -34.56 -1.19 -14.61
C THR A 275 -35.96 -1.64 -14.24
N TYR A 276 -36.33 -1.60 -12.96
CA TYR A 276 -37.68 -1.96 -12.51
C TYR A 276 -38.75 -1.02 -13.06
N ILE A 277 -38.49 0.29 -13.07
CA ILE A 277 -39.40 1.29 -13.65
C ILE A 277 -39.56 1.05 -15.15
N GLY A 278 -38.46 0.85 -15.87
CA GLY A 278 -38.47 0.57 -17.32
C GLY A 278 -39.24 -0.72 -17.65
N PHE A 279 -39.03 -1.79 -16.87
CA PHE A 279 -39.74 -3.06 -17.03
C PHE A 279 -41.24 -2.89 -16.80
N LYS A 280 -41.65 -2.21 -15.73
CA LYS A 280 -43.05 -1.92 -15.41
C LYS A 280 -43.71 -1.10 -16.50
N ARG A 281 -43.02 -0.07 -17.02
CA ARG A 281 -43.55 0.78 -18.10
C ARG A 281 -43.77 -0.03 -19.36
N ASN A 282 -42.83 -0.88 -19.77
CA ASN A 282 -42.93 -1.69 -20.99
C ASN A 282 -44.09 -2.68 -20.94
N ILE A 283 -44.44 -3.21 -19.77
CA ILE A 283 -45.60 -4.08 -19.60
C ILE A 283 -46.93 -3.30 -19.61
N ASN A 284 -46.98 -2.10 -19.02
CA ASN A 284 -48.19 -1.31 -18.96
C ASN A 284 -48.55 -0.65 -20.31
N GLU A 285 -47.58 -0.26 -21.10
CA GLU A 285 -47.80 0.29 -22.45
C GLU A 285 -48.39 -0.72 -23.46
N ALA A 286 -48.59 -1.97 -23.01
CA ALA A 286 -49.16 -3.06 -23.80
C ALA A 286 -50.60 -3.36 -23.45
N SER A 287 -51.16 -2.70 -22.46
CA SER A 287 -52.57 -2.82 -22.06
C SER A 287 -53.40 -1.69 -22.61
#